data_f69bacab02ad0ce868f6db159358e925
#
_entry.id   f69bacab02ad0ce868f6db159358e925
#
_cell.length_a   1.000
_cell.length_b   1.000
_cell.length_c   1.000
_cell.angle_alpha   90.00
_cell.angle_beta   90.00
_cell.angle_gamma   90.00
#
_symmetry.space_group_name_H-M   'P 1'
#
loop_
_entity.id
_entity.type
_entity.pdbx_description
1 polymer ?
#
loop_
_entity_poly.entity_id
_entity_poly.type
_entity_poly.pdbx_seq_one_letter_code
_entity_poly.pdbx_strand_id
1 'polypeptide(L)'
;MENFNQCKEIFLDSLKENLPSREIENIFFELLFFKMNWXRVDYLLNKNQKLSQKEVSFFKNCLEKINKNTPVQYITGQVNFCNLLIKVNPNVLIPRPETEELVHLILNNXNQDSLKEILDIGTGSGCIIIALKKTLXNTNCTAIDISKDAIRTAXANAVLNKVEVDFITKDILDYKNEEKSWDMIVSNPPYIPISNKKHMHPNVVQNEPSQALFVENEEPLKYYQIISDFANNHLKKNGKIYFEIHEDFANDVVNLLSIKKHFKTTVHKDFQGKKRFVVATKNE
;
A
#
# COMPACT_ATOMS: atom_id res chain seq x y z
N MET A 1 14.69 21.87 22.90
CA MET A 1 13.69 22.29 21.88
C MET A 1 12.94 23.50 22.44
N GLU A 2 13.36 24.69 22.02
CA GLU A 2 12.70 25.94 22.43
C GLU A 2 11.70 26.41 21.37
N ASN A 3 12.05 26.22 20.10
CA ASN A 3 11.20 26.59 18.98
C ASN A 3 11.24 25.50 17.90
N PHE A 4 10.39 25.62 16.87
CA PHE A 4 10.24 24.59 15.82
C PHE A 4 11.52 24.46 14.97
N ASN A 5 12.30 25.54 14.79
CA ASN A 5 13.57 25.47 14.08
C ASN A 5 14.57 24.59 14.83
N GLN A 6 14.75 24.84 16.13
CA GLN A 6 15.62 23.99 16.97
C GLN A 6 15.12 22.55 16.99
N CYS A 7 13.82 22.36 17.02
CA CYS A 7 13.23 21.00 16.97
C CYS A 7 13.67 20.27 15.70
N LYS A 8 13.60 20.91 14.55
CA LYS A 8 14.04 20.34 13.26
C LYS A 8 15.53 20.00 13.28
N GLU A 9 16.37 20.93 13.80
CA GLU A 9 17.83 20.70 13.89
C GLU A 9 18.15 19.48 14.78
N ILE A 10 17.43 19.32 15.89
CA ILE A 10 17.61 18.15 16.77
C ILE A 10 17.25 16.85 16.02
N PHE A 11 16.18 16.84 15.20
CA PHE A 11 15.86 15.68 14.36
C PHE A 11 16.99 15.37 13.38
N LEU A 12 17.51 16.39 12.69
CA LEU A 12 18.62 16.25 11.73
C LEU A 12 19.84 15.67 12.43
N ASP A 13 20.25 16.25 13.56
CA ASP A 13 21.45 15.79 14.29
C ASP A 13 21.30 14.38 14.86
N SER A 14 20.12 14.05 15.36
CA SER A 14 19.89 12.76 16.03
C SER A 14 19.78 11.58 15.05
N LEU A 15 19.41 11.84 13.80
CA LEU A 15 19.10 10.77 12.83
C LEU A 15 20.11 10.70 11.67
N LYS A 16 21.04 11.65 11.54
CA LYS A 16 21.96 11.77 10.39
C LYS A 16 22.86 10.56 10.13
N GLU A 17 23.13 9.76 11.18
CA GLU A 17 23.95 8.54 11.04
C GLU A 17 23.16 7.40 10.38
N ASN A 18 21.82 7.45 10.44
CA ASN A 18 20.95 6.36 10.02
C ASN A 18 20.14 6.68 8.77
N LEU A 19 19.87 7.98 8.50
CA LEU A 19 18.96 8.40 7.43
C LEU A 19 19.53 9.61 6.67
N PRO A 20 19.27 9.69 5.36
CA PRO A 20 19.62 10.91 4.58
C PRO A 20 18.85 12.13 5.09
N SER A 21 19.48 13.31 5.02
CA SER A 21 18.89 14.58 5.50
C SER A 21 17.50 14.84 4.90
N ARG A 22 17.32 14.56 3.61
CA ARG A 22 16.02 14.74 2.93
C ARG A 22 14.91 13.87 3.55
N GLU A 23 15.26 12.65 3.93
CA GLU A 23 14.31 11.72 4.57
C GLU A 23 13.96 12.21 5.98
N ILE A 24 14.96 12.65 6.74
CA ILE A 24 14.73 13.22 8.09
C ILE A 24 13.79 14.43 8.01
N GLU A 25 14.02 15.31 7.04
CA GLU A 25 13.13 16.47 6.83
C GLU A 25 11.69 16.03 6.49
N ASN A 26 11.53 15.04 5.63
CA ASN A 26 10.20 14.53 5.28
C ASN A 26 9.49 13.98 6.53
N ILE A 27 10.19 13.19 7.34
CA ILE A 27 9.68 12.67 8.61
C ILE A 27 9.25 13.82 9.54
N PHE A 28 10.12 14.82 9.70
CA PHE A 28 9.81 15.98 10.54
C PHE A 28 8.55 16.71 10.05
N PHE A 29 8.44 16.95 8.74
CA PHE A 29 7.28 17.66 8.17
C PHE A 29 6.01 16.82 8.24
N GLU A 30 6.09 15.50 8.15
CA GLU A 30 4.96 14.60 8.35
C GLU A 30 4.45 14.69 9.79
N LEU A 31 5.35 14.68 10.78
CA LEU A 31 4.99 14.84 12.20
C LEU A 31 4.43 16.24 12.47
N LEU A 32 5.01 17.26 11.85
CA LEU A 32 4.56 18.66 12.00
C LEU A 32 3.15 18.81 11.44
N PHE A 33 2.90 18.27 10.25
CA PHE A 33 1.56 18.28 9.65
C PHE A 33 0.56 17.53 10.55
N PHE A 34 0.94 16.34 11.01
CA PHE A 34 0.08 15.54 11.91
C PHE A 34 -0.29 16.29 13.19
N LYS A 35 0.70 16.95 13.82
CA LYS A 35 0.52 17.57 15.14
C LYS A 35 -0.09 18.97 15.05
N MET A 36 0.32 19.77 14.07
CA MET A 36 0.00 21.21 13.96
C MET A 36 -0.91 21.53 12.77
N ASN A 37 -1.11 20.59 11.86
CA ASN A 37 -1.73 20.82 10.54
C ASN A 37 -0.98 21.89 9.73
N TRP A 38 0.35 21.89 9.80
CA TRP A 38 1.22 22.86 9.12
C TRP A 38 1.90 22.22 7.89
N UNK A 39 1.78 22.71 6.85
CA UNK A 39 2.44 22.41 5.73
C UNK A 39 3.74 23.01 5.85
N ARG A 40 4.71 23.03 4.78
CA ARG A 40 6.06 23.62 4.80
C ARG A 40 6.04 25.15 4.85
N VAL A 41 5.09 25.78 4.21
CA VAL A 41 4.92 27.26 4.21
C VAL A 41 4.64 27.75 5.63
N ASP A 42 3.74 27.07 6.33
CA ASP A 42 3.40 27.45 7.71
C ASP A 42 4.63 27.35 8.62
N TYR A 43 5.44 26.31 8.43
CA TYR A 43 6.70 26.17 9.16
C TYR A 43 7.63 27.36 8.88
N LEU A 44 7.82 27.76 7.63
CA LEU A 44 8.70 28.89 7.30
C LEU A 44 8.26 30.17 8.00
N LEU A 45 6.97 30.40 8.10
CA LEU A 45 6.41 31.59 8.75
C LEU A 45 6.52 31.52 10.29
N ASN A 46 6.44 30.33 10.86
CA ASN A 46 6.30 30.15 12.30
C ASN A 46 7.48 29.40 12.97
N LYS A 47 8.58 29.12 12.28
CA LYS A 47 9.69 28.28 12.78
C LYS A 47 10.34 28.79 14.07
N ASN A 48 10.25 30.11 14.34
CA ASN A 48 10.79 30.71 15.57
C ASN A 48 9.78 30.74 16.71
N GLN A 49 8.53 30.30 16.47
CA GLN A 49 7.50 30.19 17.54
C GLN A 49 7.94 29.16 18.58
N LYS A 50 7.76 29.51 19.87
CA LYS A 50 8.10 28.63 20.99
C LYS A 50 7.16 27.42 21.02
N LEU A 51 7.72 26.23 21.28
CA LEU A 51 6.94 25.04 21.52
C LEU A 51 6.35 25.04 22.93
N SER A 52 5.09 24.65 23.04
CA SER A 52 4.48 24.31 24.32
C SER A 52 5.09 23.01 24.87
N GLN A 53 4.94 22.78 26.18
CA GLN A 53 5.39 21.54 26.83
C GLN A 53 4.79 20.27 26.17
N LYS A 54 3.55 20.36 25.70
CA LYS A 54 2.87 19.24 25.01
C LYS A 54 3.54 18.93 23.65
N GLU A 55 3.93 19.97 22.93
CA GLU A 55 4.63 19.81 21.65
C GLU A 55 6.05 19.25 21.86
N VAL A 56 6.78 19.80 22.84
CA VAL A 56 8.11 19.27 23.19
C VAL A 56 8.03 17.77 23.52
N SER A 57 7.08 17.38 24.37
CA SER A 57 6.88 15.97 24.75
C SER A 57 6.54 15.11 23.53
N PHE A 58 5.65 15.59 22.68
CA PHE A 58 5.26 14.88 21.44
C PHE A 58 6.48 14.63 20.53
N PHE A 59 7.22 15.68 20.17
CA PHE A 59 8.35 15.53 19.25
C PHE A 59 9.47 14.67 19.85
N LYS A 60 9.74 14.77 21.16
CA LYS A 60 10.71 13.90 21.84
C LYS A 60 10.31 12.44 21.76
N ASN A 61 9.05 12.13 22.06
CA ASN A 61 8.53 10.76 21.99
C ASN A 61 8.61 10.19 20.56
N CYS A 62 8.25 11.02 19.55
CA CYS A 62 8.37 10.63 18.14
C CYS A 62 9.84 10.32 17.80
N LEU A 63 10.76 11.20 18.16
CA LEU A 63 12.19 11.01 17.88
C LEU A 63 12.73 9.72 18.53
N GLU A 64 12.34 9.42 19.77
CA GLU A 64 12.71 8.16 20.44
C GLU A 64 12.20 6.93 19.69
N LYS A 65 10.98 6.96 19.19
CA LYS A 65 10.40 5.85 18.40
C LYS A 65 11.11 5.68 17.06
N ILE A 66 11.43 6.79 16.37
CA ILE A 66 12.14 6.77 15.09
C ILE A 66 13.55 6.18 15.28
N ASN A 67 14.25 6.57 16.36
CA ASN A 67 15.56 6.00 16.72
C ASN A 67 15.49 4.48 17.00
N LYS A 68 14.30 3.96 17.31
CA LYS A 68 14.04 2.51 17.45
C LYS A 68 13.48 1.90 16.16
N ASN A 69 13.69 2.56 15.02
CA ASN A 69 13.26 2.15 13.68
C ASN A 69 11.73 2.10 13.48
N THR A 70 10.91 2.72 14.34
CA THR A 70 9.46 2.74 14.11
C THR A 70 9.13 3.67 12.95
N PRO A 71 8.44 3.20 11.90
CA PRO A 71 8.03 4.06 10.78
C PRO A 71 7.16 5.23 11.26
N VAL A 72 7.38 6.41 10.69
CA VAL A 72 6.62 7.62 11.07
C VAL A 72 5.11 7.40 10.85
N GLN A 73 4.71 6.63 9.83
CA GLN A 73 3.32 6.32 9.56
C GLN A 73 2.67 5.50 10.69
N TYR A 74 3.43 4.62 11.36
CA TYR A 74 2.90 3.89 12.53
C TYR A 74 2.89 4.78 13.78
N ILE A 75 3.77 5.80 13.84
CA ILE A 75 3.77 6.78 14.95
C ILE A 75 2.52 7.67 14.86
N THR A 76 2.19 8.13 13.63
CA THR A 76 1.02 8.98 13.39
C THR A 76 -0.28 8.16 13.25
N GLY A 77 -0.15 6.86 12.96
CA GLY A 77 -1.27 5.95 12.74
C GLY A 77 -1.99 6.18 11.41
N GLN A 78 -1.37 6.88 10.46
CA GLN A 78 -2.05 7.26 9.21
C GLN A 78 -1.08 7.58 8.08
N VAL A 79 -1.58 7.55 6.84
CA VAL A 79 -0.86 7.93 5.62
C VAL A 79 -1.87 8.53 4.64
N ASN A 80 -1.43 9.48 3.81
CA ASN A 80 -2.22 9.91 2.65
C ASN A 80 -1.97 8.93 1.49
N PHE A 81 -3.04 8.51 0.82
CA PHE A 81 -2.99 7.59 -0.32
C PHE A 81 -4.09 7.99 -1.31
N CYS A 82 -3.73 8.36 -2.52
CA CYS A 82 -4.68 8.83 -3.55
C CYS A 82 -5.60 9.95 -3.00
N ASN A 83 -5.05 10.90 -2.26
CA ASN A 83 -5.76 12.01 -1.60
C ASN A 83 -6.77 11.56 -0.52
N LEU A 84 -6.68 10.32 -0.05
CA LEU A 84 -7.50 9.77 1.04
C LEU A 84 -6.64 9.58 2.28
N LEU A 85 -7.23 9.78 3.45
CA LEU A 85 -6.58 9.48 4.72
C LEU A 85 -6.78 7.99 5.03
N ILE A 86 -5.70 7.23 5.08
CA ILE A 86 -5.71 5.81 5.38
C ILE A 86 -5.03 5.57 6.73
N LYS A 87 -5.75 4.99 7.67
CA LYS A 87 -5.19 4.56 8.95
C LYS A 87 -4.34 3.32 8.75
N VAL A 88 -3.20 3.30 9.43
CA VAL A 88 -2.24 2.19 9.40
C VAL A 88 -1.79 1.83 10.81
N ASN A 89 -1.38 0.59 10.99
CA ASN A 89 -0.84 0.05 12.24
C ASN A 89 0.02 -1.17 11.91
N PRO A 90 0.76 -1.76 12.87
CA PRO A 90 1.66 -2.88 12.57
C PRO A 90 1.01 -4.15 12.00
N ASN A 91 -0.31 -4.19 11.84
CA ASN A 91 -1.01 -5.34 11.24
C ASN A 91 -1.24 -5.20 9.73
N VAL A 92 -0.88 -4.05 9.13
CA VAL A 92 -1.07 -3.79 7.70
C VAL A 92 0.19 -3.17 7.09
N LEU A 93 0.48 -3.52 5.85
CA LEU A 93 1.54 -2.88 5.08
C LEU A 93 1.24 -1.37 4.96
N ILE A 94 2.26 -0.53 5.13
CA ILE A 94 2.15 0.91 4.87
C ILE A 94 1.97 1.10 3.36
N PRO A 95 0.86 1.73 2.91
CA PRO A 95 0.67 1.99 1.47
C PRO A 95 1.86 2.71 0.84
N ARG A 96 2.30 2.23 -0.32
CA ARG A 96 3.48 2.76 -1.03
C ARG A 96 3.06 3.69 -2.18
N PRO A 97 3.93 4.65 -2.55
CA PRO A 97 3.66 5.51 -3.72
C PRO A 97 3.43 4.71 -5.02
N GLU A 98 4.16 3.62 -5.22
CA GLU A 98 3.99 2.75 -6.38
C GLU A 98 2.57 2.14 -6.42
N THR A 99 2.01 1.83 -5.25
CA THR A 99 0.64 1.32 -5.17
C THR A 99 -0.39 2.41 -5.56
N GLU A 100 -0.11 3.70 -5.31
CA GLU A 100 -0.94 4.81 -5.85
C GLU A 100 -0.91 4.80 -7.39
N GLU A 101 0.28 4.56 -7.97
CA GLU A 101 0.42 4.48 -9.42
C GLU A 101 -0.40 3.33 -10.01
N LEU A 102 -0.49 2.18 -9.29
CA LEU A 102 -1.37 1.07 -9.69
C LEU A 102 -2.84 1.53 -9.75
N VAL A 103 -3.31 2.26 -8.74
CA VAL A 103 -4.68 2.81 -8.73
C VAL A 103 -4.89 3.74 -9.92
N HIS A 104 -3.95 4.64 -10.18
CA HIS A 104 -4.03 5.56 -11.33
C HIS A 104 -4.01 4.80 -12.66
N LEU A 105 -3.18 3.78 -12.79
CA LEU A 105 -3.15 2.92 -13.98
C LEU A 105 -4.52 2.27 -14.23
N ILE A 106 -5.15 1.75 -13.18
CA ILE A 106 -6.48 1.14 -13.25
C ILE A 106 -7.51 2.17 -13.73
N LEU A 107 -7.55 3.33 -13.08
CA LEU A 107 -8.55 4.38 -13.38
C LEU A 107 -8.40 4.94 -14.80
N ASN A 108 -7.19 4.99 -15.32
CA ASN A 108 -6.93 5.45 -16.68
C ASN A 108 -7.26 4.39 -17.75
N ASN A 109 -7.24 3.14 -17.37
CA ASN A 109 -7.50 2.01 -18.29
C ASN A 109 -8.89 1.40 -18.18
N UNK A 110 -9.74 1.64 -17.30
CA UNK A 110 -10.95 1.11 -17.11
C UNK A 110 -11.92 1.72 -17.96
N ASN A 111 -12.72 1.06 -18.63
CA ASN A 111 -14.00 1.56 -19.13
C ASN A 111 -14.98 1.62 -17.96
N GLN A 112 -15.15 2.77 -17.37
CA GLN A 112 -15.92 2.98 -16.13
C GLN A 112 -17.39 2.56 -16.26
N ASP A 113 -17.98 2.67 -17.44
CA ASP A 113 -19.39 2.35 -17.67
C ASP A 113 -19.68 0.84 -17.59
N SER A 114 -18.72 0.03 -17.99
CA SER A 114 -18.88 -1.43 -18.04
C SER A 114 -18.42 -2.15 -16.77
N LEU A 115 -17.63 -1.47 -15.93
CA LEU A 115 -17.03 -2.06 -14.72
C LEU A 115 -18.06 -2.10 -13.59
N LYS A 116 -18.40 -3.29 -13.09
CA LYS A 116 -19.39 -3.46 -12.01
C LYS A 116 -18.86 -4.21 -10.78
N GLU A 117 -18.05 -5.22 -10.98
CA GLU A 117 -17.58 -6.11 -9.90
C GLU A 117 -16.05 -6.08 -9.79
N ILE A 118 -15.53 -5.62 -8.66
CA ILE A 118 -14.10 -5.51 -8.39
C ILE A 118 -13.75 -6.34 -7.17
N LEU A 119 -12.67 -7.12 -7.27
CA LEU A 119 -12.11 -7.89 -6.16
C LEU A 119 -10.67 -7.43 -5.88
N ASP A 120 -10.39 -7.08 -4.63
CA ASP A 120 -9.04 -6.79 -4.14
C ASP A 120 -8.57 -7.96 -3.28
N ILE A 121 -7.48 -8.61 -3.66
CA ILE A 121 -6.95 -9.80 -2.98
C ILE A 121 -5.68 -9.40 -2.20
N GLY A 122 -5.69 -9.65 -0.89
CA GLY A 122 -4.64 -9.21 0.02
C GLY A 122 -4.76 -7.72 0.30
N THR A 123 -5.96 -7.29 0.68
CA THR A 123 -6.32 -5.86 0.73
C THR A 123 -5.55 -5.04 1.78
N GLY A 124 -5.01 -5.68 2.82
CA GLY A 124 -4.24 -5.00 3.87
C GLY A 124 -5.05 -3.88 4.53
N SER A 125 -4.59 -2.63 4.38
CA SER A 125 -5.27 -1.45 4.93
C SER A 125 -6.56 -1.09 4.16
N GLY A 126 -6.84 -1.73 3.04
CA GLY A 126 -7.95 -1.40 2.15
C GLY A 126 -7.64 -0.28 1.17
N CYS A 127 -6.41 0.22 1.13
CA CYS A 127 -6.08 1.46 0.41
C CYS A 127 -6.43 1.42 -1.08
N ILE A 128 -6.16 0.30 -1.77
CA ILE A 128 -6.46 0.14 -3.21
C ILE A 128 -7.98 0.18 -3.44
N ILE A 129 -8.70 -0.72 -2.79
CA ILE A 129 -10.14 -0.89 -3.05
C ILE A 129 -10.94 0.35 -2.61
N ILE A 130 -10.53 1.00 -1.53
CA ILE A 130 -11.18 2.23 -1.04
C ILE A 130 -10.97 3.36 -2.04
N ALA A 131 -9.74 3.52 -2.57
CA ALA A 131 -9.44 4.54 -3.59
C ALA A 131 -10.24 4.28 -4.89
N LEU A 132 -10.30 3.02 -5.31
CA LEU A 132 -11.11 2.63 -6.48
C LEU A 132 -12.59 2.92 -6.23
N LYS A 133 -13.15 2.47 -5.11
CA LYS A 133 -14.58 2.68 -4.77
C LYS A 133 -14.93 4.16 -4.64
N LYS A 134 -14.01 4.97 -4.11
CA LYS A 134 -14.21 6.41 -3.98
C LYS A 134 -14.39 7.10 -5.34
N THR A 135 -13.66 6.63 -6.35
CA THR A 135 -13.70 7.18 -7.71
C THR A 135 -14.82 6.54 -8.55
N LEU A 136 -14.99 5.23 -8.39
CA LEU A 136 -15.95 4.44 -9.19
C LEU A 136 -17.21 4.17 -8.36
N UNK A 137 -17.92 4.91 -8.19
CA UNK A 137 -18.92 4.94 -7.44
C UNK A 137 -19.82 3.86 -7.56
N ASN A 138 -20.19 3.59 -8.91
CA ASN A 138 -21.27 2.61 -9.25
C ASN A 138 -20.79 1.15 -9.35
N THR A 139 -19.67 0.82 -8.68
CA THR A 139 -19.12 -0.54 -8.65
C THR A 139 -19.43 -1.25 -7.33
N ASN A 140 -19.56 -2.56 -7.37
CA ASN A 140 -19.55 -3.43 -6.20
C ASN A 140 -18.12 -3.84 -5.92
N CYS A 141 -17.62 -3.47 -4.76
CA CYS A 141 -16.24 -3.74 -4.37
C CYS A 141 -16.22 -4.78 -3.26
N THR A 142 -15.49 -5.85 -3.48
CA THR A 142 -15.20 -6.87 -2.46
C THR A 142 -13.69 -6.88 -2.22
N ALA A 143 -13.30 -7.09 -0.99
CA ALA A 143 -11.89 -7.15 -0.59
C ALA A 143 -11.67 -8.32 0.36
N ILE A 144 -10.65 -9.11 0.09
CA ILE A 144 -10.31 -10.25 0.97
C ILE A 144 -8.91 -10.11 1.52
N ASP A 145 -8.73 -10.61 2.73
CA ASP A 145 -7.43 -10.74 3.38
C ASP A 145 -7.49 -11.91 4.36
N ILE A 146 -6.37 -12.61 4.51
CA ILE A 146 -6.26 -13.71 5.45
C ILE A 146 -6.24 -13.20 6.90
N SER A 147 -5.79 -11.95 7.11
CA SER A 147 -5.62 -11.32 8.42
C SER A 147 -6.91 -10.64 8.87
N LYS A 148 -7.49 -11.11 9.98
CA LYS A 148 -8.63 -10.45 10.64
C LYS A 148 -8.30 -9.00 11.06
N ASP A 149 -7.07 -8.76 11.45
CA ASP A 149 -6.64 -7.44 11.92
C ASP A 149 -6.49 -6.46 10.75
N ALA A 150 -6.03 -6.96 9.59
CA ALA A 150 -6.02 -6.19 8.35
C ALA A 150 -7.47 -5.82 7.96
N ILE A 151 -8.37 -6.79 7.94
CA ILE A 151 -9.79 -6.55 7.61
C ILE A 151 -10.41 -5.53 8.58
N ARG A 152 -10.10 -5.60 9.89
CA ARG A 152 -10.57 -4.58 10.85
C ARG A 152 -10.06 -3.19 10.50
N THR A 153 -8.81 -3.09 10.11
CA THR A 153 -8.20 -1.82 9.71
C THR A 153 -8.87 -1.31 8.42
N ALA A 154 -9.03 -2.14 7.44
CA ALA A 154 -9.73 -1.79 6.19
C ALA A 154 -11.19 -1.38 6.43
N UNK A 155 -11.90 -2.06 7.25
CA UNK A 155 -13.08 -1.74 7.51
C UNK A 155 -13.18 -0.50 8.05
N ALA A 156 -12.27 0.04 9.09
CA ALA A 156 -12.29 1.38 9.66
C ALA A 156 -11.94 2.46 8.61
N ASN A 157 -11.06 2.14 7.69
CA ASN A 157 -10.67 3.03 6.60
C ASN A 157 -11.83 3.31 5.62
N ALA A 158 -12.64 2.32 5.31
CA ALA A 158 -13.82 2.49 4.44
C ALA A 158 -14.83 3.44 5.09
N VAL A 159 -15.09 3.26 6.40
CA VAL A 159 -15.97 4.16 7.18
C VAL A 159 -15.41 5.58 7.17
N LEU A 160 -14.11 5.74 7.46
CA LEU A 160 -13.42 7.05 7.47
C LEU A 160 -13.59 7.79 6.13
N ASN A 161 -13.48 7.05 5.02
CA ASN A 161 -13.53 7.62 3.67
C ASN A 161 -14.94 7.60 3.06
N LYS A 162 -15.95 7.12 3.83
CA LYS A 162 -17.37 7.13 3.44
C LYS A 162 -17.61 6.34 2.14
N VAL A 163 -17.09 5.11 2.09
CA VAL A 163 -17.30 4.17 0.98
C VAL A 163 -17.79 2.83 1.51
N GLU A 164 -18.55 2.12 0.69
CA GLU A 164 -19.05 0.78 1.02
C GLU A 164 -18.26 -0.26 0.24
N VAL A 165 -17.61 -1.18 0.96
CA VAL A 165 -16.84 -2.28 0.43
C VAL A 165 -17.20 -3.53 1.24
N ASP A 166 -17.36 -4.66 0.58
CA ASP A 166 -17.62 -5.94 1.22
C ASP A 166 -16.26 -6.57 1.63
N PHE A 167 -15.94 -6.54 2.92
CA PHE A 167 -14.68 -7.04 3.46
C PHE A 167 -14.86 -8.44 4.03
N ILE A 168 -14.03 -9.39 3.58
CA ILE A 168 -14.14 -10.81 3.96
C ILE A 168 -12.78 -11.30 4.47
N THR A 169 -12.75 -11.84 5.68
CA THR A 169 -11.56 -12.55 6.18
C THR A 169 -11.51 -13.93 5.55
N LYS A 170 -10.59 -14.14 4.62
CA LYS A 170 -10.50 -15.40 3.88
C LYS A 170 -9.13 -15.58 3.24
N ASP A 171 -8.61 -16.79 3.27
CA ASP A 171 -7.46 -17.15 2.45
C ASP A 171 -7.94 -17.30 1.00
N ILE A 172 -7.19 -16.75 0.05
CA ILE A 172 -7.50 -16.91 -1.39
C ILE A 172 -7.52 -18.40 -1.80
N LEU A 173 -6.73 -19.23 -1.14
CA LEU A 173 -6.71 -20.68 -1.39
C LEU A 173 -8.06 -21.34 -1.07
N ASP A 174 -8.79 -20.80 -0.09
CA ASP A 174 -10.08 -21.34 0.38
C ASP A 174 -11.28 -20.55 -0.13
N TYR A 175 -11.04 -19.50 -0.94
CA TYR A 175 -12.10 -18.63 -1.43
C TYR A 175 -12.76 -19.26 -2.65
N LYS A 176 -13.87 -19.97 -2.39
CA LYS A 176 -14.70 -20.61 -3.42
C LYS A 176 -16.07 -19.94 -3.44
N ASN A 177 -16.21 -18.92 -4.26
CA ASN A 177 -17.52 -18.31 -4.52
C ASN A 177 -17.90 -18.61 -5.97
N GLU A 178 -18.46 -19.79 -6.18
CA GLU A 178 -18.74 -20.34 -7.51
C GLU A 178 -19.75 -19.53 -8.31
N GLU A 179 -20.56 -18.71 -7.62
CA GLU A 179 -21.62 -17.92 -8.26
C GLU A 179 -21.16 -16.52 -8.68
N LYS A 180 -20.01 -16.04 -8.18
CA LYS A 180 -19.58 -14.65 -8.42
C LYS A 180 -18.44 -14.61 -9.43
N SER A 181 -18.61 -13.74 -10.43
CA SER A 181 -17.60 -13.44 -11.46
C SER A 181 -17.25 -11.96 -11.42
N TRP A 182 -15.98 -11.66 -11.68
CA TRP A 182 -15.41 -10.33 -11.50
C TRP A 182 -15.09 -9.69 -12.83
N ASP A 183 -15.31 -8.38 -12.95
CA ASP A 183 -14.84 -7.60 -14.11
C ASP A 183 -13.35 -7.26 -13.93
N MET A 184 -12.93 -7.11 -12.66
CA MET A 184 -11.56 -6.76 -12.31
C MET A 184 -11.12 -7.47 -11.04
N ILE A 185 -9.89 -7.97 -11.06
CA ILE A 185 -9.18 -8.44 -9.88
C ILE A 185 -7.92 -7.58 -9.74
N VAL A 186 -7.66 -7.05 -8.55
CA VAL A 186 -6.43 -6.30 -8.26
C VAL A 186 -5.73 -6.95 -7.07
N SER A 187 -4.42 -6.95 -7.08
CA SER A 187 -3.64 -7.42 -5.94
C SER A 187 -2.23 -6.81 -5.92
N ASN A 188 -1.80 -6.46 -4.72
CA ASN A 188 -0.39 -6.23 -4.39
C ASN A 188 0.01 -7.35 -3.42
N PRO A 189 0.30 -8.55 -3.93
CA PRO A 189 0.57 -9.69 -3.05
C PRO A 189 1.99 -9.65 -2.51
N PRO A 190 2.33 -10.40 -1.45
CA PRO A 190 3.72 -10.56 -1.03
C PRO A 190 4.56 -11.10 -2.18
N TYR A 191 5.73 -10.46 -2.41
CA TYR A 191 6.59 -10.81 -3.54
C TYR A 191 8.10 -10.76 -3.23
N ILE A 192 8.49 -10.46 -2.00
CA ILE A 192 9.91 -10.31 -1.65
C ILE A 192 10.44 -11.66 -1.13
N PRO A 193 11.42 -12.28 -1.81
CA PRO A 193 12.02 -13.50 -1.28
C PRO A 193 12.63 -13.26 0.11
N ILE A 194 12.47 -14.21 1.02
CA ILE A 194 12.98 -14.11 2.40
C ILE A 194 14.48 -13.79 2.43
N SER A 195 15.27 -14.32 1.48
CA SER A 195 16.70 -14.03 1.37
C SER A 195 17.02 -12.53 1.21
N ASN A 196 16.09 -11.74 0.66
CA ASN A 196 16.28 -10.30 0.47
C ASN A 196 16.10 -9.49 1.76
N LYS A 197 15.55 -10.10 2.82
CA LYS A 197 15.29 -9.46 4.11
C LYS A 197 16.53 -8.74 4.67
N LYS A 198 17.73 -9.32 4.50
CA LYS A 198 18.99 -8.76 5.00
C LYS A 198 19.42 -7.45 4.32
N HIS A 199 18.86 -7.14 3.14
CA HIS A 199 19.18 -5.94 2.38
C HIS A 199 18.14 -4.82 2.57
N MET A 200 17.07 -5.10 3.32
CA MET A 200 15.98 -4.15 3.53
C MET A 200 16.23 -3.27 4.75
N HIS A 201 15.67 -2.08 4.73
CA HIS A 201 15.83 -1.15 5.85
C HIS A 201 15.19 -1.73 7.14
N PRO A 202 15.86 -1.60 8.29
CA PRO A 202 15.34 -2.15 9.56
C PRO A 202 13.92 -1.71 9.91
N ASN A 203 13.53 -0.49 9.56
CA ASN A 203 12.18 0.00 9.89
C ASN A 203 11.07 -0.86 9.25
N VAL A 204 11.31 -1.38 8.04
CA VAL A 204 10.36 -2.28 7.34
C VAL A 204 10.38 -3.66 8.00
N VAL A 205 11.58 -4.25 8.09
CA VAL A 205 11.76 -5.64 8.54
C VAL A 205 11.28 -5.85 9.98
N GLN A 206 11.45 -4.85 10.85
CA GLN A 206 11.15 -4.96 12.29
C GLN A 206 9.69 -4.63 12.62
N ASN A 207 9.00 -3.89 11.77
CA ASN A 207 7.70 -3.31 12.15
C ASN A 207 6.55 -3.74 11.24
N GLU A 208 6.80 -3.97 9.95
CA GLU A 208 5.71 -4.30 9.01
C GLU A 208 5.44 -5.81 9.03
N PRO A 209 4.18 -6.23 8.78
CA PRO A 209 3.83 -7.65 8.90
C PRO A 209 4.56 -8.51 7.86
N SER A 210 5.36 -9.47 8.33
CA SER A 210 6.19 -10.32 7.47
C SER A 210 5.37 -11.05 6.39
N GLN A 211 4.14 -11.45 6.73
CA GLN A 211 3.25 -12.14 5.77
C GLN A 211 2.76 -11.23 4.63
N ALA A 212 2.84 -9.91 4.79
CA ALA A 212 2.48 -8.96 3.73
C ALA A 212 3.66 -8.63 2.82
N LEU A 213 4.88 -9.03 3.21
CA LEU A 213 6.11 -8.70 2.49
C LEU A 213 6.73 -9.92 1.80
N PHE A 214 6.85 -11.04 2.51
CA PHE A 214 7.79 -12.09 2.15
C PHE A 214 7.13 -13.34 1.58
N VAL A 215 7.86 -13.95 0.64
CA VAL A 215 7.57 -15.27 0.07
C VAL A 215 8.80 -16.18 0.26
N GLU A 216 8.59 -17.48 0.26
CA GLU A 216 9.68 -18.45 0.29
C GLU A 216 10.57 -18.28 -0.95
N ASN A 217 11.86 -18.47 -0.80
CA ASN A 217 12.83 -18.27 -1.89
C ASN A 217 12.54 -19.16 -3.10
N GLU A 218 12.04 -20.35 -2.83
CA GLU A 218 11.77 -21.37 -3.85
C GLU A 218 10.46 -21.11 -4.59
N GLU A 219 9.58 -20.22 -4.06
CA GLU A 219 8.25 -19.96 -4.60
C GLU A 219 7.97 -18.45 -4.77
N PRO A 220 8.85 -17.68 -5.44
CA PRO A 220 8.65 -16.22 -5.54
C PRO A 220 7.38 -15.82 -6.30
N LEU A 221 6.83 -16.71 -7.11
CA LEU A 221 5.62 -16.47 -7.89
C LEU A 221 4.35 -17.06 -7.27
N LYS A 222 4.43 -17.61 -6.07
CA LYS A 222 3.35 -18.36 -5.42
C LYS A 222 1.99 -17.65 -5.48
N TYR A 223 1.92 -16.42 -5.01
CA TYR A 223 0.65 -15.70 -4.96
C TYR A 223 0.14 -15.31 -6.35
N TYR A 224 1.05 -14.98 -7.27
CA TYR A 224 0.66 -14.72 -8.68
C TYR A 224 0.03 -15.96 -9.30
N GLN A 225 0.60 -17.15 -9.03
CA GLN A 225 0.05 -18.44 -9.51
C GLN A 225 -1.35 -18.67 -8.93
N ILE A 226 -1.49 -18.58 -7.61
CA ILE A 226 -2.77 -18.80 -6.91
C ILE A 226 -3.86 -17.86 -7.42
N ILE A 227 -3.53 -16.56 -7.52
CA ILE A 227 -4.49 -15.54 -7.96
C ILE A 227 -4.86 -15.74 -9.45
N SER A 228 -3.89 -16.12 -10.30
CA SER A 228 -4.19 -16.38 -11.71
C SER A 228 -5.05 -17.64 -11.90
N ASP A 229 -4.84 -18.68 -11.09
CA ASP A 229 -5.68 -19.87 -11.11
C ASP A 229 -7.12 -19.54 -10.68
N PHE A 230 -7.26 -18.73 -9.63
CA PHE A 230 -8.56 -18.21 -9.21
C PHE A 230 -9.22 -17.38 -10.32
N ALA A 231 -8.48 -16.43 -10.88
CA ALA A 231 -8.97 -15.53 -11.92
C ALA A 231 -9.41 -16.28 -13.18
N ASN A 232 -8.72 -17.36 -13.52
CA ASN A 232 -9.08 -18.19 -14.66
C ASN A 232 -10.53 -18.69 -14.59
N ASN A 233 -11.01 -18.98 -13.39
CA ASN A 233 -12.37 -19.50 -13.16
C ASN A 233 -13.40 -18.39 -12.87
N HIS A 234 -12.97 -17.30 -12.24
CA HIS A 234 -13.87 -16.30 -11.67
C HIS A 234 -13.82 -14.94 -12.35
N LEU A 235 -12.91 -14.73 -13.31
CA LEU A 235 -12.86 -13.48 -14.07
C LEU A 235 -13.77 -13.61 -15.29
N LYS A 236 -14.59 -12.59 -15.55
CA LYS A 236 -15.46 -12.54 -16.72
C LYS A 236 -14.61 -12.46 -18.00
N LYS A 237 -15.21 -12.78 -19.14
CA LYS A 237 -14.63 -12.56 -20.47
C LYS A 237 -14.23 -11.08 -20.62
N ASN A 238 -13.04 -10.82 -21.10
CA ASN A 238 -12.43 -9.47 -21.20
C ASN A 238 -12.16 -8.79 -19.84
N GLY A 239 -12.42 -9.49 -18.74
CA GLY A 239 -12.04 -9.02 -17.41
C GLY A 239 -10.53 -8.92 -17.25
N LYS A 240 -10.08 -8.12 -16.31
CA LYS A 240 -8.64 -7.82 -16.14
C LYS A 240 -8.13 -8.16 -14.74
N ILE A 241 -6.89 -8.63 -14.71
CA ILE A 241 -6.11 -8.70 -13.47
C ILE A 241 -5.10 -7.54 -13.49
N TYR A 242 -4.94 -6.88 -12.37
CA TYR A 242 -3.90 -5.87 -12.15
C TYR A 242 -3.02 -6.33 -10.99
N PHE A 243 -1.75 -6.55 -11.26
CA PHE A 243 -0.75 -6.93 -10.24
C PHE A 243 0.29 -5.83 -10.04
N GLU A 244 0.61 -5.52 -8.79
CA GLU A 244 1.90 -4.94 -8.44
C GLU A 244 2.91 -6.10 -8.36
N ILE A 245 4.13 -5.87 -8.87
CA ILE A 245 5.15 -6.93 -8.97
C ILE A 245 6.53 -6.42 -8.53
N HIS A 246 7.40 -7.36 -8.15
CA HIS A 246 8.83 -7.09 -8.05
C HIS A 246 9.42 -6.92 -9.46
N GLU A 247 10.27 -5.89 -9.66
CA GLU A 247 10.83 -5.56 -10.98
C GLU A 247 11.56 -6.72 -11.65
N ASP A 248 12.25 -7.55 -10.84
CA ASP A 248 13.02 -8.69 -11.33
C ASP A 248 12.14 -9.83 -11.86
N PHE A 249 10.91 -9.96 -11.36
CA PHE A 249 10.01 -11.08 -11.72
C PHE A 249 9.01 -10.71 -12.83
N ALA A 250 9.15 -9.56 -13.46
CA ALA A 250 8.18 -9.10 -14.47
C ALA A 250 8.00 -10.11 -15.63
N ASN A 251 9.12 -10.65 -16.14
CA ASN A 251 9.06 -11.62 -17.24
C ASN A 251 8.47 -12.95 -16.77
N ASP A 252 8.77 -13.36 -15.54
CA ASP A 252 8.28 -14.63 -14.97
C ASP A 252 6.76 -14.57 -14.74
N VAL A 253 6.26 -13.43 -14.23
CA VAL A 253 4.81 -13.22 -14.06
C VAL A 253 4.09 -13.21 -15.42
N VAL A 254 4.68 -12.56 -16.44
CA VAL A 254 4.13 -12.57 -17.80
C VAL A 254 4.09 -14.01 -18.35
N ASN A 255 5.19 -14.76 -18.21
CA ASN A 255 5.25 -16.16 -18.68
C ASN A 255 4.21 -17.02 -17.97
N LEU A 256 4.07 -16.85 -16.65
CA LEU A 256 3.07 -17.56 -15.84
C LEU A 256 1.65 -17.33 -16.39
N LEU A 257 1.29 -16.10 -16.66
CA LEU A 257 -0.03 -15.73 -17.16
C LEU A 257 -0.27 -16.21 -18.58
N SER A 258 0.75 -16.18 -19.46
CA SER A 258 0.63 -16.61 -20.85
C SER A 258 0.57 -18.14 -21.00
N ILE A 259 1.15 -18.92 -20.04
CA ILE A 259 1.03 -20.39 -20.03
C ILE A 259 -0.44 -20.83 -19.95
N LYS A 260 -1.25 -20.07 -19.22
CA LYS A 260 -2.68 -20.37 -19.09
C LYS A 260 -3.44 -20.22 -20.43
N LYS A 261 -2.85 -19.53 -21.42
CA LYS A 261 -3.39 -19.25 -22.78
C LYS A 261 -4.71 -18.45 -22.77
N HIS A 262 -5.14 -18.02 -21.59
CA HIS A 262 -6.39 -17.26 -21.44
C HIS A 262 -6.13 -15.77 -21.21
N PHE A 263 -4.86 -15.36 -21.03
CA PHE A 263 -4.52 -13.99 -20.70
C PHE A 263 -3.60 -13.35 -21.74
N LYS A 264 -3.98 -12.16 -22.20
CA LYS A 264 -3.10 -11.25 -22.93
C LYS A 264 -2.49 -10.28 -21.90
N THR A 265 -1.18 -10.16 -21.88
CA THR A 265 -0.46 -9.42 -20.81
C THR A 265 0.22 -8.15 -21.35
N THR A 266 0.29 -7.13 -20.50
CA THR A 266 1.13 -5.94 -20.71
C THR A 266 1.86 -5.60 -19.42
N VAL A 267 3.11 -5.14 -19.55
CA VAL A 267 3.94 -4.70 -18.42
C VAL A 267 4.00 -3.17 -18.43
N HIS A 268 3.80 -2.57 -17.27
CA HIS A 268 3.89 -1.12 -17.10
C HIS A 268 4.99 -0.79 -16.10
N LYS A 269 5.63 0.35 -16.32
CA LYS A 269 6.68 0.87 -15.44
C LYS A 269 6.11 1.90 -14.49
N ASP A 270 6.77 2.00 -13.32
CA ASP A 270 6.52 3.09 -12.38
C ASP A 270 7.22 4.39 -12.84
N PHE A 271 7.02 5.48 -12.10
CA PHE A 271 7.64 6.77 -12.43
C PHE A 271 9.18 6.75 -12.32
N GLN A 272 9.75 5.73 -11.67
CA GLN A 272 11.21 5.55 -11.62
C GLN A 272 11.74 4.76 -12.83
N GLY A 273 10.84 4.29 -13.71
CA GLY A 273 11.19 3.51 -14.90
C GLY A 273 11.34 2.00 -14.66
N LYS A 274 11.01 1.52 -13.46
CA LYS A 274 11.08 0.09 -13.10
C LYS A 274 9.81 -0.64 -13.50
N LYS A 275 9.94 -1.86 -14.01
CA LYS A 275 8.78 -2.73 -14.28
C LYS A 275 8.04 -3.00 -12.96
N ARG A 276 6.84 -2.48 -12.80
CA ARG A 276 6.14 -2.49 -11.51
C ARG A 276 4.75 -3.10 -11.57
N PHE A 277 4.12 -3.09 -12.75
CA PHE A 277 2.74 -3.57 -12.86
C PHE A 277 2.61 -4.52 -14.05
N VAL A 278 1.83 -5.57 -13.85
CA VAL A 278 1.40 -6.46 -14.94
C VAL A 278 -0.12 -6.40 -15.03
N VAL A 279 -0.62 -6.09 -16.20
CA VAL A 279 -2.05 -6.13 -16.52
C VAL A 279 -2.29 -7.33 -17.40
N ALA A 280 -3.22 -8.20 -17.01
CA ALA A 280 -3.59 -9.39 -17.77
C ALA A 280 -5.09 -9.35 -18.11
N THR A 281 -5.43 -9.44 -19.39
CA THR A 281 -6.82 -9.47 -19.88
C THR A 281 -7.18 -10.90 -20.24
N LYS A 282 -8.32 -11.39 -19.73
CA LYS A 282 -8.83 -12.72 -20.05
C LYS A 282 -9.35 -12.72 -21.49
N ASN A 283 -8.79 -13.61 -22.29
CA ASN A 283 -9.23 -13.79 -23.69
C ASN A 283 -10.63 -14.44 -23.74
N GLU A 284 -11.18 -14.54 -24.92
CA GLU A 284 -12.51 -15.15 -25.19
C GLU A 284 -12.59 -16.62 -24.77
#